data_640141830780f321a2460da965cd0bcf
#
_entry.id   640141830780f321a2460da965cd0bcf
#
_cell.length_a   1.000
_cell.length_b   1.000
_cell.length_c   1.000
_cell.angle_alpha   90.00
_cell.angle_beta   90.00
_cell.angle_gamma   90.00
#
_symmetry.space_group_name_H-M   'P 1'
#
loop_
_entity.id
_entity.type
_entity.pdbx_description
1 polymer ?
#
loop_
_entity_poly.entity_id
_entity_poly.type
_entity_poly.pdbx_seq_one_letter_code
_entity_poly.pdbx_strand_id
1 'polypeptide(L)'
;MSYYLIGIGGTGAKCLESFVYLCGAGLLQDSQPVKMVFVDADVSCGNLQRTQKAVDLYNKAKSIGFGDTGLFKNAIDAVDPWNPVPEDCDTLDQVFKRTILISKPEYKELGYLYDCLFSEQERTTTLDKGFRGHPAIGAAVMSQSMEGSRIESWEKLEQEINNDKDARIFLFASVFGGTGAAG
;
A
#
# COMPACT_ATOMS: atom_id res chain seq x y z
N MET A 1 20.92 2.61 10.20
CA MET A 1 20.05 1.40 10.09
C MET A 1 18.63 1.83 10.39
N SER A 2 17.71 1.59 9.48
CA SER A 2 16.29 1.91 9.63
C SER A 2 15.43 0.72 9.23
N TYR A 3 14.25 0.61 9.81
CA TYR A 3 13.26 -0.39 9.44
C TYR A 3 12.21 0.24 8.52
N TYR A 4 12.02 -0.36 7.35
CA TYR A 4 10.99 0.01 6.40
C TYR A 4 9.92 -1.09 6.39
N LEU A 5 8.72 -0.76 6.83
CA LEU A 5 7.62 -1.69 6.96
C LEU A 5 6.55 -1.34 5.92
N ILE A 6 6.35 -2.21 4.96
CA ILE A 6 5.39 -2.01 3.87
C ILE A 6 4.18 -2.89 4.12
N GLY A 7 3.03 -2.30 4.37
CA GLY A 7 1.75 -2.98 4.58
C GLY A 7 0.88 -2.91 3.34
N ILE A 8 0.58 -4.06 2.72
CA ILE A 8 -0.24 -4.14 1.51
C ILE A 8 -1.62 -4.70 1.86
N GLY A 9 -2.64 -3.90 1.57
CA GLY A 9 -4.03 -4.19 1.87
C GLY A 9 -4.38 -4.15 3.36
N GLY A 10 -5.63 -4.37 3.69
CA GLY A 10 -6.13 -4.27 5.06
C GLY A 10 -5.47 -5.22 6.06
N THR A 11 -4.96 -6.39 5.62
CA THR A 11 -4.21 -7.32 6.49
C THR A 11 -2.81 -6.79 6.78
N GLY A 12 -2.13 -6.23 5.76
CA GLY A 12 -0.86 -5.56 5.95
C GLY A 12 -0.98 -4.42 6.96
N ALA A 13 -2.01 -3.58 6.84
CA ALA A 13 -2.30 -2.52 7.80
C ALA A 13 -2.47 -3.06 9.24
N LYS A 14 -3.22 -4.16 9.44
CA LYS A 14 -3.37 -4.80 10.76
C LYS A 14 -2.05 -5.28 11.35
N CYS A 15 -1.17 -5.84 10.53
CA CYS A 15 0.16 -6.26 10.99
C CYS A 15 0.97 -5.06 11.48
N LEU A 16 0.92 -3.95 10.74
CA LEU A 16 1.58 -2.70 11.14
C LEU A 16 0.96 -2.10 12.41
N GLU A 17 -0.37 -2.14 12.58
CA GLU A 17 -1.05 -1.75 13.83
C GLU A 17 -0.51 -2.53 15.02
N SER A 18 -0.40 -3.85 14.88
CA SER A 18 0.16 -4.72 15.94
C SER A 18 1.61 -4.37 16.24
N PHE A 19 2.40 -4.05 15.23
CA PHE A 19 3.78 -3.61 15.40
C PHE A 19 3.87 -2.29 16.20
N VAL A 20 2.99 -1.32 15.93
CA VAL A 20 2.92 -0.07 16.71
C VAL A 20 2.66 -0.36 18.21
N TYR A 21 1.77 -1.31 18.52
CA TYR A 21 1.51 -1.70 19.90
C TYR A 21 2.72 -2.36 20.56
N LEU A 22 3.48 -3.20 19.83
CA LEU A 22 4.72 -3.79 20.34
C LEU A 22 5.79 -2.72 20.63
N CYS A 23 5.91 -1.72 19.76
CA CYS A 23 6.77 -0.57 19.98
C CYS A 23 6.31 0.24 21.22
N GLY A 24 5.00 0.46 21.37
CA GLY A 24 4.43 1.15 22.51
C GLY A 24 4.72 0.45 23.85
N ALA A 25 4.64 -0.88 23.84
CA ALA A 25 4.97 -1.71 24.99
C ALA A 25 6.48 -1.83 25.28
N GLY A 26 7.36 -1.21 24.46
CA GLY A 26 8.80 -1.27 24.64
C GLY A 26 9.41 -2.65 24.33
N LEU A 27 8.71 -3.50 23.60
CA LEU A 27 9.14 -4.87 23.30
C LEU A 27 10.20 -4.96 22.20
N LEU A 28 10.43 -3.91 21.44
CA LEU A 28 11.59 -3.82 20.57
C LEU A 28 12.84 -3.50 21.39
N GLN A 29 13.88 -4.32 21.23
CA GLN A 29 15.11 -4.18 21.99
C GLN A 29 15.95 -2.98 21.54
N ASP A 30 15.87 -2.64 20.26
CA ASP A 30 16.56 -1.48 19.68
C ASP A 30 15.64 -0.27 19.53
N SER A 31 16.25 0.91 19.38
CA SER A 31 15.55 2.18 19.18
C SER A 31 15.64 2.67 17.74
N GLN A 32 15.79 1.77 16.79
CA GLN A 32 15.92 2.13 15.37
C GLN A 32 14.67 2.86 14.86
N PRO A 33 14.86 3.85 13.97
CA PRO A 33 13.73 4.50 13.33
C PRO A 33 12.96 3.53 12.44
N VAL A 34 11.65 3.69 12.44
CA VAL A 34 10.72 2.88 11.67
C VAL A 34 9.96 3.75 10.71
N LYS A 35 9.98 3.42 9.43
CA LYS A 35 9.17 4.06 8.42
C LYS A 35 8.09 3.09 7.93
N MET A 36 6.84 3.51 8.01
CA MET A 36 5.69 2.72 7.60
C MET A 36 5.11 3.25 6.29
N VAL A 37 4.89 2.33 5.35
CA VAL A 37 4.30 2.60 4.04
C VAL A 37 3.07 1.74 3.88
N PHE A 38 2.01 2.31 3.37
CA PHE A 38 0.74 1.62 3.15
C PHE A 38 0.39 1.60 1.66
N VAL A 39 -0.06 0.45 1.18
CA VAL A 39 -0.57 0.27 -0.18
C VAL A 39 -1.96 -0.32 -0.08
N ASP A 40 -2.99 0.44 -0.40
CA ASP A 40 -4.35 -0.08 -0.45
C ASP A 40 -5.20 0.70 -1.46
N ALA A 41 -5.94 -0.03 -2.29
CA ALA A 41 -6.91 0.55 -3.19
C ALA A 41 -8.16 1.07 -2.42
N ASP A 42 -8.47 0.49 -1.26
CA ASP A 42 -9.52 0.96 -0.36
C ASP A 42 -8.93 1.83 0.75
N VAL A 43 -8.71 3.12 0.44
CA VAL A 43 -8.21 4.10 1.42
C VAL A 43 -9.21 4.39 2.54
N SER A 44 -10.49 4.01 2.37
CA SER A 44 -11.52 4.08 3.40
C SER A 44 -11.54 2.87 4.34
N CYS A 45 -10.67 1.89 4.09
CA CYS A 45 -10.56 0.68 4.88
C CYS A 45 -10.34 0.97 6.37
N GLY A 46 -11.24 0.50 7.21
CA GLY A 46 -11.18 0.73 8.65
C GLY A 46 -9.90 0.21 9.32
N ASN A 47 -9.22 -0.78 8.72
CA ASN A 47 -7.94 -1.28 9.24
C ASN A 47 -6.83 -0.24 9.02
N LEU A 48 -6.77 0.35 7.82
CA LEU A 48 -5.81 1.40 7.50
C LEU A 48 -5.99 2.62 8.41
N GLN A 49 -7.22 3.11 8.53
CA GLN A 49 -7.54 4.25 9.37
C GLN A 49 -7.19 4.01 10.85
N ARG A 50 -7.44 2.80 11.37
CA ARG A 50 -7.07 2.45 12.75
C ARG A 50 -5.55 2.43 12.93
N THR A 51 -4.81 1.90 11.97
CA THR A 51 -3.35 1.86 12.02
C THR A 51 -2.76 3.27 12.02
N GLN A 52 -3.23 4.14 11.14
CA GLN A 52 -2.82 5.55 11.11
C GLN A 52 -3.10 6.23 12.45
N LYS A 53 -4.30 6.05 13.00
CA LYS A 53 -4.65 6.58 14.32
C LYS A 53 -3.77 6.00 15.43
N ALA A 54 -3.39 4.74 15.37
CA ALA A 54 -2.49 4.12 16.34
C ALA A 54 -1.08 4.76 16.27
N VAL A 55 -0.57 5.04 15.07
CA VAL A 55 0.71 5.76 14.87
C VAL A 55 0.62 7.17 15.45
N ASP A 56 -0.46 7.91 15.18
CA ASP A 56 -0.64 9.27 15.71
C ASP A 56 -0.66 9.28 17.24
N LEU A 57 -1.40 8.35 17.85
CA LEU A 57 -1.47 8.21 19.30
C LEU A 57 -0.12 7.80 19.89
N TYR A 58 0.60 6.90 19.24
CA TYR A 58 1.96 6.50 19.62
C TYR A 58 2.91 7.71 19.62
N ASN A 59 2.95 8.47 18.54
CA ASN A 59 3.82 9.65 18.41
C ASN A 59 3.45 10.73 19.44
N LYS A 60 2.15 10.90 19.70
CA LYS A 60 1.67 11.80 20.75
C LYS A 60 2.13 11.34 22.13
N ALA A 61 1.99 10.04 22.48
CA ALA A 61 2.47 9.50 23.74
C ALA A 61 3.99 9.69 23.89
N LYS A 62 4.75 9.42 22.83
CA LYS A 62 6.21 9.66 22.81
C LYS A 62 6.56 11.12 23.07
N SER A 63 5.85 12.07 22.47
CA SER A 63 6.13 13.51 22.61
C SER A 63 5.88 14.07 24.01
N ILE A 64 5.03 13.45 24.83
CA ILE A 64 4.74 13.85 26.22
C ILE A 64 5.65 13.18 27.25
N GLY A 65 6.74 12.53 26.83
CA GLY A 65 7.82 12.08 27.71
C GLY A 65 7.81 10.60 28.09
N PHE A 66 6.89 9.78 27.55
CA PHE A 66 6.92 8.34 27.82
C PHE A 66 8.15 7.63 27.22
N GLY A 67 8.84 8.22 26.25
CA GLY A 67 10.04 7.65 25.63
C GLY A 67 11.19 7.35 26.62
N ASP A 68 11.28 8.08 27.72
CA ASP A 68 12.33 7.91 28.73
C ASP A 68 12.06 6.74 29.68
N THR A 69 10.85 6.19 29.68
CA THR A 69 10.45 5.06 30.56
C THR A 69 10.81 3.69 30.02
N GLY A 70 11.42 3.62 28.84
CA GLY A 70 11.65 2.37 28.11
C GLY A 70 10.49 1.95 27.20
N LEU A 71 9.35 2.65 27.29
CA LEU A 71 8.21 2.55 26.40
C LEU A 71 8.35 3.55 25.24
N PHE A 72 7.67 3.35 24.14
CA PHE A 72 7.61 4.30 22.99
C PHE A 72 8.99 4.78 22.49
N LYS A 73 10.02 3.90 22.54
CA LYS A 73 11.42 4.26 22.23
C LYS A 73 11.62 4.63 20.75
N ASN A 74 11.01 3.86 19.85
CA ASN A 74 11.26 4.00 18.42
C ASN A 74 10.67 5.29 17.88
N ALA A 75 11.32 5.90 16.90
CA ALA A 75 10.70 6.92 16.08
C ALA A 75 9.90 6.21 14.99
N ILE A 76 8.59 6.45 14.93
CA ILE A 76 7.70 5.88 13.90
C ILE A 76 7.23 7.02 12.99
N ASP A 77 7.57 6.92 11.71
CA ASP A 77 7.10 7.79 10.64
C ASP A 77 6.20 6.99 9.70
N ALA A 78 5.00 7.47 9.45
CA ALA A 78 4.05 6.85 8.54
C ALA A 78 3.84 7.74 7.33
N VAL A 79 4.10 7.19 6.15
CA VAL A 79 3.86 7.87 4.88
C VAL A 79 2.38 7.81 4.54
N ASP A 80 1.87 8.80 3.83
CA ASP A 80 0.51 8.79 3.32
C ASP A 80 0.27 7.53 2.46
N PRO A 81 -0.89 6.89 2.61
CA PRO A 81 -1.20 5.67 1.88
C PRO A 81 -1.19 5.88 0.37
N TRP A 82 -0.55 4.95 -0.33
CA TRP A 82 -0.64 4.92 -1.78
C TRP A 82 -1.84 4.12 -2.24
N ASN A 83 -2.71 4.78 -3.01
CA ASN A 83 -3.76 4.11 -3.76
C ASN A 83 -3.24 3.77 -5.16
N PRO A 84 -3.17 2.47 -5.54
CA PRO A 84 -2.73 2.07 -6.87
C PRO A 84 -3.75 2.37 -7.98
N VAL A 85 -5.01 2.68 -7.65
CA VAL A 85 -6.03 3.09 -8.63
C VAL A 85 -5.82 4.57 -8.95
N PRO A 86 -5.64 4.96 -10.24
CA PRO A 86 -5.49 6.36 -10.62
C PRO A 86 -6.73 7.19 -10.23
N GLU A 87 -6.52 8.45 -9.81
CA GLU A 87 -7.58 9.33 -9.28
C GLU A 87 -8.77 9.51 -10.23
N ASP A 88 -8.53 9.51 -11.54
CA ASP A 88 -9.58 9.70 -12.56
C ASP A 88 -10.21 8.38 -13.03
N CYS A 89 -9.95 7.25 -12.34
CA CYS A 89 -10.39 5.93 -12.75
C CYS A 89 -11.19 5.25 -11.64
N ASP A 90 -12.42 4.85 -11.96
CA ASP A 90 -13.29 4.09 -11.05
C ASP A 90 -13.34 2.60 -11.37
N THR A 91 -13.03 2.21 -12.60
CA THR A 91 -13.18 0.85 -13.12
C THR A 91 -11.93 0.39 -13.88
N LEU A 92 -11.81 -0.94 -14.04
CA LEU A 92 -10.71 -1.51 -14.79
C LEU A 92 -10.70 -1.05 -16.27
N ASP A 93 -11.88 -0.90 -16.89
CA ASP A 93 -12.04 -0.38 -18.24
C ASP A 93 -11.47 1.05 -18.39
N GLN A 94 -11.58 1.87 -17.35
CA GLN A 94 -11.01 3.22 -17.34
C GLN A 94 -9.49 3.19 -17.15
N VAL A 95 -8.99 2.38 -16.21
CA VAL A 95 -7.54 2.21 -15.97
C VAL A 95 -6.82 1.79 -17.25
N PHE A 96 -7.35 0.80 -17.98
CA PHE A 96 -6.76 0.30 -19.21
C PHE A 96 -7.21 1.05 -20.47
N LYS A 97 -8.03 2.10 -20.32
CA LYS A 97 -8.54 2.88 -21.46
C LYS A 97 -9.15 1.99 -22.55
N ARG A 98 -9.99 1.02 -22.16
CA ARG A 98 -10.55 0.01 -23.06
C ARG A 98 -11.13 0.59 -24.33
N THR A 99 -11.80 1.74 -24.26
CA THR A 99 -12.35 2.42 -25.44
C THR A 99 -11.28 2.69 -26.52
N ILE A 100 -10.05 3.01 -26.10
CA ILE A 100 -8.92 3.22 -27.02
C ILE A 100 -8.42 1.88 -27.55
N LEU A 101 -8.32 0.85 -26.68
CA LEU A 101 -7.85 -0.48 -27.12
C LEU A 101 -8.72 -1.08 -28.21
N ILE A 102 -10.05 -0.93 -28.13
CA ILE A 102 -10.95 -1.51 -29.13
C ILE A 102 -11.16 -0.64 -30.38
N SER A 103 -10.95 0.70 -30.27
CA SER A 103 -11.21 1.63 -31.38
C SER A 103 -10.03 1.75 -32.34
N LYS A 104 -8.80 1.54 -31.88
CA LYS A 104 -7.58 1.68 -32.70
C LYS A 104 -7.15 0.32 -33.25
N PRO A 105 -6.97 0.20 -34.56
CA PRO A 105 -6.56 -1.06 -35.23
C PRO A 105 -5.28 -1.68 -34.64
N GLU A 106 -4.30 -0.82 -34.28
CA GLU A 106 -3.00 -1.21 -33.74
C GLU A 106 -3.08 -1.88 -32.35
N TYR A 107 -4.17 -1.63 -31.58
CA TYR A 107 -4.35 -2.19 -30.22
C TYR A 107 -5.46 -3.25 -30.15
N LYS A 108 -6.06 -3.60 -31.29
CA LYS A 108 -7.23 -4.46 -31.35
C LYS A 108 -6.99 -5.85 -30.76
N GLU A 109 -5.83 -6.43 -31.02
CA GLU A 109 -5.44 -7.74 -30.46
C GLU A 109 -5.28 -7.68 -28.96
N LEU A 110 -4.70 -6.60 -28.44
CA LEU A 110 -4.57 -6.35 -27.01
C LEU A 110 -5.95 -6.15 -26.35
N GLY A 111 -6.87 -5.45 -27.04
CA GLY A 111 -8.26 -5.32 -26.59
C GLY A 111 -8.99 -6.66 -26.49
N TYR A 112 -8.79 -7.55 -27.45
CA TYR A 112 -9.36 -8.92 -27.39
C TYR A 112 -8.74 -9.74 -26.26
N LEU A 113 -7.43 -9.67 -26.06
CA LEU A 113 -6.77 -10.32 -24.94
C LEU A 113 -7.32 -9.82 -23.60
N TYR A 114 -7.47 -8.52 -23.47
CA TYR A 114 -8.06 -7.90 -22.27
C TYR A 114 -9.48 -8.39 -22.01
N ASP A 115 -10.34 -8.47 -23.04
CA ASP A 115 -11.71 -8.98 -22.95
C ASP A 115 -11.77 -10.49 -22.64
N CYS A 116 -10.72 -11.25 -23.01
CA CYS A 116 -10.60 -12.66 -22.64
C CYS A 116 -10.15 -12.86 -21.19
N LEU A 117 -9.30 -11.95 -20.66
CA LEU A 117 -8.75 -12.07 -19.31
C LEU A 117 -9.73 -11.61 -18.22
N PHE A 118 -10.56 -10.62 -18.53
CA PHE A 118 -11.47 -9.99 -17.57
C PHE A 118 -12.90 -10.01 -18.10
N SER A 119 -13.81 -10.57 -17.31
CA SER A 119 -15.24 -10.56 -17.61
C SER A 119 -15.81 -9.13 -17.61
N GLU A 120 -16.93 -8.88 -18.29
CA GLU A 120 -17.57 -7.57 -18.29
C GLU A 120 -17.90 -7.07 -16.88
N GLN A 121 -18.32 -7.96 -15.98
CA GLN A 121 -18.59 -7.63 -14.60
C GLN A 121 -17.34 -7.16 -13.86
N GLU A 122 -16.19 -7.82 -14.03
CA GLU A 122 -14.92 -7.43 -13.42
C GLU A 122 -14.44 -6.09 -13.96
N ARG A 123 -14.57 -5.86 -15.27
CA ARG A 123 -14.11 -4.65 -15.95
C ARG A 123 -14.90 -3.40 -15.57
N THR A 124 -16.20 -3.55 -15.29
CA THR A 124 -17.12 -2.44 -15.02
C THR A 124 -17.41 -2.23 -13.53
N THR A 125 -17.01 -3.16 -12.67
CA THR A 125 -17.16 -3.01 -11.21
C THR A 125 -16.23 -1.93 -10.69
N THR A 126 -16.73 -1.10 -9.76
CA THR A 126 -15.93 -0.03 -9.13
C THR A 126 -14.82 -0.59 -8.25
N LEU A 127 -13.66 0.05 -8.30
CA LEU A 127 -12.44 -0.31 -7.56
C LEU A 127 -12.33 0.43 -6.20
N ASP A 128 -13.34 1.22 -5.84
CA ASP A 128 -13.41 2.05 -4.63
C ASP A 128 -13.29 1.26 -3.31
N LYS A 129 -13.62 -0.03 -3.36
CA LYS A 129 -13.50 -0.97 -2.21
C LYS A 129 -12.42 -2.01 -2.41
N GLY A 130 -11.34 -1.62 -3.06
CA GLY A 130 -10.25 -2.50 -3.39
C GLY A 130 -10.61 -3.54 -4.47
N PHE A 131 -9.77 -4.55 -4.62
CA PHE A 131 -9.91 -5.54 -5.70
C PHE A 131 -10.80 -6.74 -5.34
N ARG A 132 -11.56 -6.66 -4.25
CA ARG A 132 -12.64 -7.60 -3.85
C ARG A 132 -12.25 -9.08 -3.94
N GLY A 133 -11.03 -9.42 -3.56
CA GLY A 133 -10.53 -10.80 -3.61
C GLY A 133 -10.10 -11.26 -5.01
N HIS A 134 -9.93 -10.36 -5.98
CA HIS A 134 -9.44 -10.66 -7.33
C HIS A 134 -7.97 -10.20 -7.49
N PRO A 135 -6.98 -11.05 -7.14
CA PRO A 135 -5.55 -10.68 -7.24
C PRO A 135 -5.11 -10.30 -8.65
N ALA A 136 -5.67 -10.95 -9.67
CA ALA A 136 -5.34 -10.66 -11.07
C ALA A 136 -5.68 -9.21 -11.46
N ILE A 137 -6.83 -8.69 -10.98
CA ILE A 137 -7.20 -7.29 -11.18
C ILE A 137 -6.22 -6.37 -10.44
N GLY A 138 -5.92 -6.70 -9.18
CA GLY A 138 -4.97 -5.94 -8.38
C GLY A 138 -3.59 -5.88 -9.02
N ALA A 139 -3.04 -7.02 -9.47
CA ALA A 139 -1.75 -7.08 -10.14
C ALA A 139 -1.73 -6.25 -11.43
N ALA A 140 -2.79 -6.33 -12.24
CA ALA A 140 -2.91 -5.56 -13.47
C ALA A 140 -2.92 -4.04 -13.18
N VAL A 141 -3.73 -3.59 -12.20
CA VAL A 141 -3.81 -2.17 -11.83
C VAL A 141 -2.49 -1.68 -11.25
N MET A 142 -1.87 -2.42 -10.33
CA MET A 142 -0.60 -2.04 -9.72
C MET A 142 0.52 -1.94 -10.76
N SER A 143 0.62 -2.90 -11.68
CA SER A 143 1.62 -2.86 -12.76
C SER A 143 1.44 -1.62 -13.64
N GLN A 144 0.21 -1.30 -14.03
CA GLN A 144 -0.09 -0.12 -14.84
C GLN A 144 0.27 1.18 -14.12
N SER A 145 -0.01 1.26 -12.81
CA SER A 145 0.26 2.45 -12.01
C SER A 145 1.76 2.66 -11.78
N MET A 146 2.53 1.60 -11.62
CA MET A 146 4.00 1.68 -11.47
C MET A 146 4.70 2.13 -12.76
N GLU A 147 4.17 1.79 -13.92
CA GLU A 147 4.71 2.24 -15.22
C GLU A 147 4.35 3.69 -15.56
N GLY A 148 3.17 4.14 -15.12
CA GLY A 148 2.58 5.41 -15.54
C GLY A 148 2.91 6.63 -14.70
N SER A 149 3.19 6.46 -13.43
CA SER A 149 3.51 7.56 -12.50
C SER A 149 4.51 7.13 -11.46
N ARG A 150 5.73 7.63 -11.57
CA ARG A 150 6.66 7.61 -10.44
C ARG A 150 6.08 8.53 -9.37
N ILE A 151 5.51 7.92 -8.34
CA ILE A 151 4.94 8.65 -7.23
C ILE A 151 6.09 9.25 -6.43
N GLU A 152 6.08 10.55 -6.21
CA GLU A 152 7.14 11.27 -5.51
C GLU A 152 7.48 10.64 -4.15
N SER A 153 6.47 10.09 -3.45
CA SER A 153 6.66 9.38 -2.19
C SER A 153 7.46 8.08 -2.33
N TRP A 154 7.28 7.33 -3.44
CA TRP A 154 8.07 6.13 -3.73
C TRP A 154 9.50 6.46 -4.15
N GLU A 155 9.71 7.50 -4.94
CA GLU A 155 11.06 7.94 -5.32
C GLU A 155 11.86 8.38 -4.08
N LYS A 156 11.23 9.11 -3.17
CA LYS A 156 11.85 9.48 -1.89
C LYS A 156 12.18 8.26 -1.04
N LEU A 157 11.26 7.31 -0.93
CA LEU A 157 11.46 6.06 -0.20
C LEU A 157 12.62 5.25 -0.77
N GLU A 158 12.68 5.11 -2.10
CA GLU A 158 13.76 4.42 -2.80
C GLU A 158 15.10 5.10 -2.55
N GLN A 159 15.17 6.42 -2.62
CA GLN A 159 16.38 7.18 -2.33
C GLN A 159 16.84 7.01 -0.87
N GLU A 160 15.92 7.05 0.09
CA GLU A 160 16.22 6.82 1.49
C GLU A 160 16.75 5.41 1.75
N ILE A 161 16.13 4.39 1.17
CA ILE A 161 16.57 2.99 1.29
C ILE A 161 17.97 2.82 0.67
N ASN A 162 18.20 3.36 -0.52
CA ASN A 162 19.48 3.27 -1.21
C ASN A 162 20.62 3.98 -0.47
N ASN A 163 20.30 5.00 0.31
CA ASN A 163 21.28 5.74 1.12
C ASN A 163 21.55 5.08 2.49
N ASP A 164 20.69 4.20 2.98
CA ASP A 164 20.87 3.46 4.24
C ASP A 164 21.40 2.06 3.98
N LYS A 165 22.72 1.86 4.05
CA LYS A 165 23.38 0.56 3.78
C LYS A 165 22.89 -0.58 4.68
N ASP A 166 22.34 -0.25 5.84
CA ASP A 166 21.82 -1.21 6.81
C ASP A 166 20.29 -1.22 6.85
N ALA A 167 19.63 -0.68 5.83
CA ALA A 167 18.17 -0.69 5.71
C ALA A 167 17.62 -2.12 5.76
N ARG A 168 16.55 -2.32 6.52
CA ARG A 168 15.81 -3.58 6.55
C ARG A 168 14.38 -3.33 6.13
N ILE A 169 13.95 -4.05 5.08
CA ILE A 169 12.61 -3.93 4.51
C ILE A 169 11.81 -5.16 4.92
N PHE A 170 10.62 -4.93 5.45
CA PHE A 170 9.65 -5.97 5.79
C PHE A 170 8.35 -5.72 5.04
N LEU A 171 7.88 -6.73 4.32
CA LEU A 171 6.64 -6.70 3.57
C LEU A 171 5.57 -7.50 4.29
N PHE A 172 4.42 -6.89 4.52
CA PHE A 172 3.26 -7.52 5.16
C PHE A 172 2.07 -7.51 4.20
N ALA A 173 1.66 -8.67 3.77
CA ALA A 173 0.56 -8.86 2.83
C ALA A 173 -0.24 -10.12 3.16
N SER A 174 -1.45 -10.22 2.64
CA SER A 174 -2.25 -11.46 2.69
C SER A 174 -2.30 -12.11 1.32
N VAL A 175 -2.06 -13.40 1.25
CA VAL A 175 -2.22 -14.19 0.01
C VAL A 175 -3.69 -14.47 -0.35
N PHE A 176 -4.64 -14.10 0.51
CA PHE A 176 -6.08 -14.35 0.32
C PHE A 176 -6.87 -13.10 -0.08
N GLY A 177 -6.27 -11.91 -0.02
CA GLY A 177 -6.93 -10.66 -0.38
C GLY A 177 -6.70 -10.26 -1.83
N GLY A 178 -7.51 -9.34 -2.35
CA GLY A 178 -7.29 -8.78 -3.69
C GLY A 178 -6.04 -7.91 -3.76
N THR A 179 -5.89 -6.95 -2.86
CA THR A 179 -4.75 -6.02 -2.82
C THR A 179 -3.48 -6.70 -2.31
N GLY A 180 -3.56 -7.42 -1.20
CA GLY A 180 -2.38 -8.02 -0.57
C GLY A 180 -1.76 -9.18 -1.37
N ALA A 181 -2.54 -9.90 -2.16
CA ALA A 181 -2.06 -10.99 -3.01
C ALA A 181 -1.61 -10.51 -4.41
N ALA A 182 -1.82 -9.25 -4.73
CA ALA A 182 -1.45 -8.62 -6.01
C ALA A 182 -0.10 -7.91 -5.95
N GLY A 183 0.35 -7.50 -4.74
CA GLY A 183 1.58 -6.74 -4.50
C GLY A 183 2.84 -7.58 -4.34
#